data_40ded5d76e4ac49e007429e982624e90
#
_entry.id   40ded5d76e4ac49e007429e982624e90
#
_cell.length_a   1.000
_cell.length_b   1.000
_cell.length_c   1.000
_cell.angle_alpha   90.00
_cell.angle_beta   90.00
_cell.angle_gamma   90.00
#
_symmetry.space_group_name_H-M   'P 1'
#
loop_
_entity.id
_entity.type
_entity.pdbx_description
1 polymer ?
#
loop_
_entity_poly.entity_id
_entity_poly.type
_entity_poly.pdbx_seq_one_letter_code
_entity_poly.pdbx_strand_id
1 'polypeptide(L)'
;MGSLQVRLLFTYLFIIAVTLFLAALSLFLQIGGYRDDISYGNLEDLGRLINAQANAELQARLETAPGDPVPTTNDLLLTLRSFLGRPNRVSAETALALVDANGRVIPGLTSSPADLSLDNAVVRDLASQPLPPPGSPAALEPRRCRLEVPGRQPLLCVSMALEPEVLQALSETGAAAIIVARPAASLGEIVGDLMPRLLFSGLIGVAAALVLGFAFSQSVAAPLRNIARAARSVARGNYRQRVPATGPREVRDLAANFNRMTEEVQRSQQTLRDFLANISHELKTPLTSIRGFSEAILDGTIDDPEGIQRSARVISDESARVLRLVQELLDLSRIESGQVSMEQNDVDLNELFAHLADVFSLRAEEHGIRLEFAPSGTARVRGDFDRLEQVMNNLIDNALRYTPPGGTVRVTCRDLQPGTIQVAVSDTGPGIPPEDLPHLFERFYRSRTTREPANGRKGHGLGLAIAREIVRAHGGEIWATSELGRGTTFVFTLPIAGRAAPRAAAR
;
A
#
# COMPACT_ATOMS: atom_id res chain seq x y z
N MET A 1 10.34 21.21 -13.10
CA MET A 1 10.20 19.84 -12.58
C MET A 1 8.72 19.50 -12.55
N GLY A 2 8.24 18.69 -13.50
CA GLY A 2 6.82 18.36 -13.63
C GLY A 2 6.28 17.62 -12.41
N SER A 3 5.03 17.87 -12.04
CA SER A 3 4.36 17.20 -10.94
C SER A 3 4.40 15.68 -11.15
N LEU A 4 4.40 14.89 -10.07
CA LEU A 4 4.37 13.41 -10.11
C LEU A 4 3.27 12.90 -11.06
N GLN A 5 2.14 13.61 -11.15
CA GLN A 5 1.04 13.33 -12.08
C GLN A 5 1.46 13.39 -13.53
N VAL A 6 2.20 14.43 -13.92
CA VAL A 6 2.66 14.63 -15.30
C VAL A 6 3.66 13.53 -15.66
N ARG A 7 4.57 13.18 -14.78
CA ARG A 7 5.53 12.08 -15.02
C ARG A 7 4.84 10.73 -15.15
N LEU A 8 3.89 10.40 -14.27
CA LEU A 8 3.13 9.14 -14.35
C LEU A 8 2.26 9.08 -15.60
N LEU A 9 1.59 10.18 -15.97
CA LEU A 9 0.80 10.25 -17.20
C LEU A 9 1.68 10.00 -18.43
N PHE A 10 2.85 10.65 -18.51
CA PHE A 10 3.80 10.43 -19.60
C PHE A 10 4.36 9.01 -19.61
N THR A 11 4.63 8.41 -18.46
CA THR A 11 5.10 7.01 -18.38
C THR A 11 4.05 6.04 -18.89
N TYR A 12 2.78 6.18 -18.48
CA TYR A 12 1.69 5.34 -18.97
C TYR A 12 1.43 5.54 -20.47
N LEU A 13 1.42 6.79 -20.93
CA LEU A 13 1.26 7.09 -22.35
C LEU A 13 2.41 6.49 -23.18
N PHE A 14 3.64 6.58 -22.69
CA PHE A 14 4.81 5.98 -23.32
C PHE A 14 4.73 4.45 -23.38
N ILE A 15 4.34 3.78 -22.27
CA ILE A 15 4.16 2.32 -22.24
C ILE A 15 3.10 1.88 -23.25
N ILE A 16 1.96 2.58 -23.31
CA ILE A 16 0.89 2.29 -24.27
C ILE A 16 1.35 2.51 -25.69
N ALA A 17 2.06 3.60 -25.98
CA ALA A 17 2.60 3.87 -27.30
C ALA A 17 3.60 2.79 -27.75
N VAL A 18 4.49 2.37 -26.85
CA VAL A 18 5.47 1.29 -27.12
C VAL A 18 4.75 -0.06 -27.35
N THR A 19 3.76 -0.40 -26.52
CA THR A 19 3.02 -1.67 -26.70
C THR A 19 2.21 -1.70 -27.99
N LEU A 20 1.57 -0.60 -28.37
CA LEU A 20 0.86 -0.48 -29.65
C LEU A 20 1.84 -0.52 -30.84
N PHE A 21 3.00 0.13 -30.73
CA PHE A 21 4.03 0.06 -31.76
C PHE A 21 4.57 -1.36 -31.93
N LEU A 22 4.88 -2.06 -30.84
CA LEU A 22 5.35 -3.44 -30.89
C LEU A 22 4.28 -4.40 -31.46
N ALA A 23 3.00 -4.21 -31.11
CA ALA A 23 1.90 -4.97 -31.64
C ALA A 23 1.73 -4.74 -33.15
N ALA A 24 1.81 -3.49 -33.60
CA ALA A 24 1.76 -3.13 -35.01
C ALA A 24 2.97 -3.69 -35.79
N LEU A 25 4.17 -3.61 -35.23
CA LEU A 25 5.38 -4.18 -35.81
C LEU A 25 5.30 -5.72 -35.93
N SER A 26 4.81 -6.40 -34.89
CA SER A 26 4.58 -7.86 -34.90
C SER A 26 3.57 -8.24 -35.97
N LEU A 27 2.45 -7.53 -36.09
CA LEU A 27 1.45 -7.74 -37.11
C LEU A 27 2.04 -7.53 -38.52
N PHE A 28 2.82 -6.45 -38.70
CA PHE A 28 3.48 -6.15 -39.98
C PHE A 28 4.45 -7.23 -40.40
N LEU A 29 5.23 -7.80 -39.48
CA LEU A 29 6.15 -8.92 -39.77
C LEU A 29 5.42 -10.22 -40.10
N GLN A 30 4.23 -10.45 -39.54
CA GLN A 30 3.40 -11.63 -39.83
C GLN A 30 2.61 -11.51 -41.12
N ILE A 31 2.31 -10.31 -41.62
CA ILE A 31 1.50 -10.06 -42.83
C ILE A 31 2.13 -10.74 -44.06
N GLY A 32 3.48 -10.80 -44.16
CA GLY A 32 4.15 -11.41 -45.32
C GLY A 32 3.83 -12.89 -45.54
N GLY A 33 3.73 -13.69 -44.47
CA GLY A 33 3.33 -15.11 -44.59
C GLY A 33 1.81 -15.32 -44.68
N TYR A 34 1.06 -14.47 -43.99
CA TYR A 34 -0.41 -14.57 -43.92
C TYR A 34 -1.10 -14.13 -45.21
N ARG A 35 -0.44 -13.23 -45.97
CA ARG A 35 -0.91 -12.74 -47.27
C ARG A 35 -1.14 -13.84 -48.28
N ASP A 36 -0.14 -14.73 -48.46
CA ASP A 36 -0.18 -15.79 -49.43
C ASP A 36 -1.24 -16.86 -49.04
N ASP A 37 -1.36 -17.16 -47.74
CA ASP A 37 -2.33 -18.13 -47.21
C ASP A 37 -3.79 -17.69 -47.39
N ILE A 38 -4.13 -16.43 -47.09
CA ILE A 38 -5.49 -15.89 -47.32
C ILE A 38 -5.81 -15.87 -48.81
N SER A 39 -4.86 -15.44 -49.63
CA SER A 39 -5.05 -15.38 -51.08
C SER A 39 -5.28 -16.77 -51.68
N TYR A 40 -4.56 -17.80 -51.22
CA TYR A 40 -4.74 -19.17 -51.62
C TYR A 40 -6.07 -19.76 -51.12
N GLY A 41 -6.47 -19.50 -49.87
CA GLY A 41 -7.76 -19.99 -49.36
C GLY A 41 -8.96 -19.52 -50.21
N ASN A 42 -9.00 -18.24 -50.55
CA ASN A 42 -10.03 -17.67 -51.40
C ASN A 42 -9.99 -18.27 -52.83
N LEU A 43 -8.78 -18.51 -53.36
CA LEU A 43 -8.60 -19.16 -54.66
C LEU A 43 -9.02 -20.63 -54.68
N GLU A 44 -8.75 -21.37 -53.61
CA GLU A 44 -9.16 -22.79 -53.47
C GLU A 44 -10.68 -22.94 -53.51
N ASP A 45 -11.41 -22.09 -52.76
CA ASP A 45 -12.87 -22.11 -52.74
C ASP A 45 -13.45 -21.71 -54.07
N LEU A 46 -12.93 -20.67 -54.70
CA LEU A 46 -13.32 -20.25 -56.05
C LEU A 46 -12.98 -21.31 -57.08
N GLY A 47 -11.81 -21.92 -56.98
CA GLY A 47 -11.37 -22.99 -57.86
C GLY A 47 -12.29 -24.21 -57.83
N ARG A 48 -12.68 -24.67 -56.64
CA ARG A 48 -13.64 -25.77 -56.46
C ARG A 48 -14.99 -25.47 -57.16
N LEU A 49 -15.51 -24.26 -56.94
CA LEU A 49 -16.77 -23.85 -57.55
C LEU A 49 -16.69 -23.83 -59.08
N ILE A 50 -15.64 -23.25 -59.63
CA ILE A 50 -15.41 -23.12 -61.07
C ILE A 50 -15.18 -24.50 -61.69
N ASN A 51 -14.38 -25.36 -61.07
CA ASN A 51 -14.10 -26.70 -61.58
C ASN A 51 -15.39 -27.58 -61.62
N ALA A 52 -16.16 -27.53 -60.50
CA ALA A 52 -17.43 -28.27 -60.46
C ALA A 52 -18.44 -27.80 -61.56
N GLN A 53 -18.53 -26.48 -61.77
CA GLN A 53 -19.37 -25.92 -62.79
C GLN A 53 -18.91 -26.24 -64.21
N ALA A 54 -17.58 -26.19 -64.43
CA ALA A 54 -17.01 -26.55 -65.74
C ALA A 54 -17.23 -28.03 -66.07
N ASN A 55 -16.99 -28.92 -65.11
CA ASN A 55 -17.24 -30.35 -65.29
C ASN A 55 -18.71 -30.61 -65.51
N ALA A 56 -19.64 -30.03 -64.72
CA ALA A 56 -21.09 -30.22 -64.92
C ALA A 56 -21.59 -29.75 -66.31
N GLU A 57 -21.07 -28.60 -66.79
CA GLU A 57 -21.48 -28.06 -68.10
C GLU A 57 -20.89 -28.88 -69.26
N LEU A 58 -19.70 -29.43 -69.08
CA LEU A 58 -19.08 -30.34 -70.06
C LEU A 58 -19.73 -31.73 -70.04
N GLN A 59 -20.06 -32.34 -68.91
CA GLN A 59 -20.76 -33.58 -68.76
C GLN A 59 -22.17 -33.51 -69.37
N ALA A 60 -22.92 -32.42 -69.06
CA ALA A 60 -24.26 -32.23 -69.70
C ALA A 60 -24.24 -32.21 -71.22
N ARG A 61 -23.08 -31.87 -71.82
CA ARG A 61 -22.89 -31.94 -73.26
C ARG A 61 -22.50 -33.32 -73.75
N LEU A 62 -21.78 -34.08 -72.86
CA LEU A 62 -21.43 -35.49 -73.21
C LEU A 62 -22.64 -36.43 -73.11
N GLU A 63 -23.57 -36.14 -72.18
CA GLU A 63 -24.85 -36.87 -72.05
C GLU A 63 -25.84 -36.44 -73.15
N THR A 64 -25.58 -36.85 -74.38
CA THR A 64 -26.53 -36.60 -75.49
C THR A 64 -27.72 -37.57 -75.48
N ALA A 65 -28.88 -37.06 -75.90
CA ALA A 65 -30.06 -37.93 -76.03
C ALA A 65 -29.87 -39.06 -77.08
N PRO A 66 -30.52 -40.24 -76.92
CA PRO A 66 -30.37 -41.33 -77.88
C PRO A 66 -30.81 -40.89 -79.29
N GLY A 67 -29.83 -40.71 -80.18
CA GLY A 67 -30.05 -40.30 -81.56
C GLY A 67 -29.32 -39.02 -82.00
N ASP A 68 -28.76 -38.29 -81.11
CA ASP A 68 -27.96 -37.13 -81.46
C ASP A 68 -26.47 -37.51 -81.75
N PRO A 69 -25.82 -36.75 -82.68
CA PRO A 69 -24.41 -37.01 -82.97
C PRO A 69 -23.53 -36.77 -81.73
N VAL A 70 -22.58 -37.68 -81.45
CA VAL A 70 -21.61 -37.54 -80.37
C VAL A 70 -20.90 -36.18 -80.50
N PRO A 71 -20.85 -35.36 -79.47
CA PRO A 71 -20.23 -34.07 -79.57
C PRO A 71 -18.77 -34.20 -79.97
N THR A 72 -18.32 -33.38 -80.89
CA THR A 72 -16.95 -33.35 -81.31
C THR A 72 -16.11 -32.58 -80.30
N THR A 73 -14.78 -32.84 -80.28
CA THR A 73 -13.82 -32.07 -79.45
C THR A 73 -13.97 -30.56 -79.63
N ASN A 74 -14.33 -30.12 -80.85
CA ASN A 74 -14.62 -28.73 -81.19
C ASN A 74 -15.86 -28.16 -80.42
N ASP A 75 -16.91 -28.98 -80.33
CA ASP A 75 -18.16 -28.58 -79.65
C ASP A 75 -17.87 -28.40 -78.11
N LEU A 76 -17.09 -29.28 -77.54
CA LEU A 76 -16.67 -29.19 -76.14
C LEU A 76 -15.77 -27.98 -75.90
N LEU A 77 -14.83 -27.70 -76.82
CA LEU A 77 -13.99 -26.51 -76.78
C LEU A 77 -14.79 -25.21 -76.89
N LEU A 78 -15.80 -25.16 -77.77
CA LEU A 78 -16.70 -24.02 -77.87
C LEU A 78 -17.51 -23.80 -76.58
N THR A 79 -18.00 -24.92 -75.98
CA THR A 79 -18.68 -24.85 -74.69
C THR A 79 -17.80 -24.31 -73.60
N LEU A 80 -16.57 -24.82 -73.47
CA LEU A 80 -15.59 -24.42 -72.53
C LEU A 80 -15.13 -22.94 -72.72
N ARG A 81 -14.95 -22.53 -73.97
CA ARG A 81 -14.66 -21.18 -74.38
C ARG A 81 -15.78 -20.20 -74.01
N SER A 82 -17.06 -20.67 -74.26
CA SER A 82 -18.25 -19.90 -73.88
C SER A 82 -18.38 -19.79 -72.35
N PHE A 83 -18.03 -20.87 -71.63
CA PHE A 83 -18.00 -20.91 -70.12
C PHE A 83 -16.98 -19.95 -69.60
N LEU A 84 -15.72 -19.99 -70.06
CA LEU A 84 -14.66 -19.15 -69.68
C LEU A 84 -14.92 -17.67 -70.01
N GLY A 85 -15.58 -17.36 -71.11
CA GLY A 85 -15.86 -16.00 -71.61
C GLY A 85 -17.02 -15.28 -70.89
N ARG A 86 -17.74 -15.91 -69.97
CA ARG A 86 -18.92 -15.28 -69.29
C ARG A 86 -18.45 -14.26 -68.23
N PRO A 87 -18.74 -12.95 -68.44
CA PRO A 87 -18.15 -11.89 -67.59
C PRO A 87 -18.65 -11.85 -66.15
N ASN A 88 -19.75 -12.56 -65.84
CA ASN A 88 -20.38 -12.48 -64.51
C ASN A 88 -19.91 -13.53 -63.47
N ARG A 89 -18.96 -14.40 -63.79
CA ARG A 89 -18.60 -15.55 -62.94
C ARG A 89 -17.27 -15.37 -62.20
N VAL A 90 -16.49 -14.41 -62.59
CA VAL A 90 -15.14 -14.19 -62.05
C VAL A 90 -14.94 -12.72 -61.79
N SER A 91 -14.34 -12.38 -60.65
CA SER A 91 -13.99 -10.99 -60.36
C SER A 91 -13.06 -10.44 -61.43
N ALA A 92 -13.11 -9.12 -61.66
CA ALA A 92 -12.32 -8.43 -62.71
C ALA A 92 -10.78 -8.67 -62.61
N GLU A 93 -10.32 -9.32 -61.56
CA GLU A 93 -8.91 -9.59 -61.32
C GLU A 93 -8.51 -11.06 -61.42
N THR A 94 -9.45 -11.98 -61.69
CA THR A 94 -9.19 -13.41 -61.72
C THR A 94 -9.01 -13.89 -63.14
N ALA A 95 -7.92 -14.59 -63.39
CA ALA A 95 -7.66 -15.24 -64.67
C ALA A 95 -7.96 -16.74 -64.58
N LEU A 96 -8.61 -17.27 -65.65
CA LEU A 96 -8.91 -18.69 -65.82
C LEU A 96 -8.17 -19.19 -67.05
N ALA A 97 -7.61 -20.37 -67.01
CA ALA A 97 -6.99 -20.99 -68.15
C ALA A 97 -7.03 -22.53 -68.06
N LEU A 98 -6.98 -23.21 -69.17
CA LEU A 98 -6.67 -24.65 -69.24
C LEU A 98 -5.16 -24.82 -69.48
N VAL A 99 -4.60 -25.81 -68.79
CA VAL A 99 -3.18 -26.18 -68.94
C VAL A 99 -3.04 -27.61 -69.38
N ASP A 100 -1.92 -27.84 -70.07
CA ASP A 100 -1.52 -29.20 -70.49
C ASP A 100 -0.83 -29.93 -69.28
N ALA A 101 -0.48 -31.19 -69.46
CA ALA A 101 0.21 -32.00 -68.45
C ALA A 101 1.59 -31.45 -68.05
N ASN A 102 2.20 -30.56 -68.83
CA ASN A 102 3.45 -29.89 -68.56
C ASN A 102 3.26 -28.51 -67.89
N GLY A 103 2.00 -28.13 -67.61
CA GLY A 103 1.70 -26.85 -67.00
C GLY A 103 1.72 -25.64 -67.93
N ARG A 104 1.74 -25.86 -69.26
CA ARG A 104 1.67 -24.77 -70.23
C ARG A 104 0.20 -24.41 -70.48
N VAL A 105 -0.09 -23.12 -70.53
CA VAL A 105 -1.42 -22.64 -70.87
C VAL A 105 -1.76 -22.92 -72.32
N ILE A 106 -2.94 -23.46 -72.53
CA ILE A 106 -3.43 -23.78 -73.93
C ILE A 106 -3.98 -22.53 -74.60
N PRO A 107 -3.36 -22.07 -75.69
CA PRO A 107 -3.78 -20.85 -76.36
C PRO A 107 -5.26 -20.87 -76.79
N GLY A 108 -5.96 -19.76 -76.52
CA GLY A 108 -7.39 -19.64 -76.89
C GLY A 108 -8.36 -20.25 -75.88
N LEU A 109 -7.91 -20.96 -74.85
CA LEU A 109 -8.71 -21.49 -73.74
C LEU A 109 -8.38 -20.75 -72.44
N THR A 110 -8.47 -19.45 -72.55
CA THR A 110 -8.18 -18.55 -71.46
C THR A 110 -9.28 -17.51 -71.29
N SER A 111 -9.54 -17.11 -70.07
CA SER A 111 -10.31 -15.92 -69.72
C SER A 111 -9.48 -15.12 -68.73
N SER A 112 -9.14 -13.93 -69.08
CA SER A 112 -8.31 -13.07 -68.24
C SER A 112 -8.76 -11.61 -68.29
N PRO A 113 -8.46 -10.78 -67.27
CA PRO A 113 -8.64 -9.35 -67.34
C PRO A 113 -8.01 -8.77 -68.60
N ALA A 114 -8.57 -7.63 -69.12
CA ALA A 114 -8.18 -7.08 -70.43
C ALA A 114 -6.69 -6.74 -70.55
N ASP A 115 -6.01 -6.55 -69.47
CA ASP A 115 -4.61 -6.16 -69.42
C ASP A 115 -3.66 -7.37 -69.10
N LEU A 116 -4.20 -8.59 -69.01
CA LEU A 116 -3.47 -9.79 -68.66
C LEU A 116 -3.51 -10.80 -69.81
N SER A 117 -2.51 -10.85 -70.68
CA SER A 117 -2.36 -11.96 -71.63
C SER A 117 -1.69 -13.13 -70.96
N LEU A 118 -2.33 -14.31 -71.06
CA LEU A 118 -1.79 -15.55 -70.52
C LEU A 118 -1.03 -16.35 -71.61
N ASP A 119 -0.82 -15.74 -72.78
CA ASP A 119 -0.04 -16.38 -73.83
C ASP A 119 1.36 -16.71 -73.39
N ASN A 120 1.81 -17.95 -73.57
CA ASN A 120 3.10 -18.49 -73.09
C ASN A 120 3.29 -18.48 -71.52
N ALA A 121 2.23 -18.32 -70.75
CA ALA A 121 2.29 -18.49 -69.29
C ALA A 121 2.52 -19.98 -68.94
N VAL A 122 3.34 -20.24 -67.88
CA VAL A 122 3.68 -21.59 -67.44
C VAL A 122 3.46 -21.69 -65.94
N VAL A 123 2.81 -22.78 -65.53
CA VAL A 123 2.67 -23.11 -64.09
C VAL A 123 3.94 -23.80 -63.61
N ARG A 124 4.71 -23.07 -62.78
CA ARG A 124 6.04 -23.54 -62.36
C ARG A 124 6.00 -24.82 -61.55
N ASP A 125 5.02 -24.99 -60.68
CA ASP A 125 4.98 -26.07 -59.70
C ASP A 125 4.37 -27.37 -60.26
N LEU A 126 3.64 -27.34 -61.42
CA LEU A 126 3.12 -28.53 -62.07
C LEU A 126 4.22 -29.40 -62.74
N ALA A 127 5.30 -28.80 -63.16
CA ALA A 127 6.43 -29.51 -63.73
C ALA A 127 7.22 -30.32 -62.66
N SER A 128 7.18 -29.88 -61.41
CA SER A 128 7.85 -30.54 -60.29
C SER A 128 6.94 -31.52 -59.51
N GLN A 129 5.62 -31.31 -59.59
CA GLN A 129 4.60 -32.15 -58.96
C GLN A 129 3.55 -32.52 -59.97
N PRO A 130 3.70 -33.62 -60.69
CA PRO A 130 2.74 -34.04 -61.74
C PRO A 130 1.34 -34.18 -61.16
N LEU A 131 0.33 -33.85 -61.98
CA LEU A 131 -1.06 -34.01 -61.61
C LEU A 131 -1.35 -35.46 -61.19
N PRO A 132 -2.14 -35.71 -60.17
CA PRO A 132 -2.52 -37.05 -59.79
C PRO A 132 -3.23 -37.75 -60.96
N PRO A 133 -3.18 -39.09 -61.01
CA PRO A 133 -3.84 -39.83 -62.08
C PRO A 133 -5.32 -39.49 -62.10
N PRO A 134 -5.88 -39.30 -63.30
CA PRO A 134 -7.31 -39.04 -63.49
C PRO A 134 -8.17 -40.08 -62.76
N GLY A 135 -9.23 -39.62 -62.06
CA GLY A 135 -10.13 -40.51 -61.30
C GLY A 135 -9.70 -40.79 -59.87
N SER A 136 -8.53 -40.28 -59.38
CA SER A 136 -8.22 -40.34 -57.99
C SER A 136 -8.88 -39.21 -57.18
N PRO A 137 -9.29 -39.45 -55.93
CA PRO A 137 -9.86 -38.37 -55.09
C PRO A 137 -8.93 -37.15 -54.95
N ALA A 138 -7.61 -37.38 -55.00
CA ALA A 138 -6.61 -36.34 -54.96
C ALA A 138 -6.53 -35.46 -56.22
N ALA A 139 -7.16 -35.90 -57.34
CA ALA A 139 -7.18 -35.11 -58.56
C ALA A 139 -8.16 -33.95 -58.51
N LEU A 140 -9.22 -34.06 -57.69
CA LEU A 140 -10.24 -33.01 -57.49
C LEU A 140 -9.89 -32.02 -56.42
N GLU A 141 -8.83 -32.27 -55.65
CA GLU A 141 -8.38 -31.30 -54.63
C GLU A 141 -7.58 -30.14 -55.25
N PRO A 142 -7.86 -28.90 -54.83
CA PRO A 142 -7.16 -27.73 -55.31
C PRO A 142 -5.67 -27.78 -54.90
N ARG A 143 -4.78 -27.56 -55.85
CA ARG A 143 -3.35 -27.51 -55.64
C ARG A 143 -2.84 -26.11 -55.83
N ARG A 144 -2.13 -25.61 -54.84
CA ARG A 144 -1.48 -24.29 -54.87
C ARG A 144 -0.38 -24.29 -55.91
N CYS A 145 -0.36 -23.29 -56.77
CA CYS A 145 0.63 -23.13 -57.82
C CYS A 145 1.01 -21.66 -58.01
N ARG A 146 2.05 -21.43 -58.76
CA ARG A 146 2.41 -20.08 -59.25
C ARG A 146 2.42 -20.08 -60.77
N LEU A 147 1.69 -19.15 -61.35
CA LEU A 147 1.62 -18.94 -62.78
C LEU A 147 2.64 -17.86 -63.15
N GLU A 148 3.66 -18.26 -63.89
CA GLU A 148 4.67 -17.32 -64.43
C GLU A 148 4.15 -16.78 -65.76
N VAL A 149 3.94 -15.47 -65.78
CA VAL A 149 3.56 -14.71 -66.99
C VAL A 149 4.77 -13.89 -67.44
N PRO A 150 5.22 -14.05 -68.68
CA PRO A 150 6.37 -13.30 -69.19
C PRO A 150 6.22 -11.82 -69.02
N GLY A 151 7.24 -11.16 -68.37
CA GLY A 151 7.28 -9.71 -68.15
C GLY A 151 6.43 -9.20 -66.98
N ARG A 152 5.85 -10.09 -66.14
CA ARG A 152 5.08 -9.71 -64.94
C ARG A 152 5.51 -10.48 -63.69
N GLN A 153 5.04 -10.05 -62.53
CA GLN A 153 5.21 -10.81 -61.30
C GLN A 153 4.37 -12.11 -61.36
N PRO A 154 4.85 -13.22 -60.76
CA PRO A 154 4.10 -14.46 -60.74
C PRO A 154 2.74 -14.26 -60.08
N LEU A 155 1.67 -14.85 -60.72
CA LEU A 155 0.35 -14.87 -60.13
C LEU A 155 0.22 -16.08 -59.22
N LEU A 156 -0.52 -15.92 -58.14
CA LEU A 156 -0.96 -17.04 -57.32
C LEU A 156 -2.02 -17.81 -58.04
N CYS A 157 -1.88 -19.13 -58.17
CA CYS A 157 -2.84 -19.95 -58.85
C CYS A 157 -3.23 -21.19 -58.05
N VAL A 158 -4.39 -21.70 -58.37
CA VAL A 158 -4.85 -23.01 -57.90
C VAL A 158 -5.18 -23.83 -59.12
N SER A 159 -4.56 -25.02 -59.24
CA SER A 159 -4.83 -25.97 -60.31
C SER A 159 -5.72 -27.12 -59.82
N MET A 160 -6.66 -27.53 -60.65
CA MET A 160 -7.55 -28.64 -60.39
C MET A 160 -7.72 -29.48 -61.68
N ALA A 161 -7.61 -30.82 -61.56
CA ALA A 161 -7.81 -31.68 -62.69
C ALA A 161 -9.27 -31.69 -63.14
N LEU A 162 -9.47 -31.86 -64.40
CA LEU A 162 -10.83 -32.13 -64.97
C LEU A 162 -11.22 -33.57 -64.68
N GLU A 163 -12.53 -33.87 -64.75
CA GLU A 163 -13.02 -35.23 -64.54
C GLU A 163 -12.58 -36.18 -65.71
N PRO A 164 -12.40 -37.47 -65.40
CA PRO A 164 -11.81 -38.40 -66.36
C PRO A 164 -12.56 -38.46 -67.70
N GLU A 165 -13.88 -38.38 -67.71
CA GLU A 165 -14.74 -38.41 -68.92
C GLU A 165 -14.51 -37.19 -69.80
N VAL A 166 -14.34 -36.01 -69.12
CA VAL A 166 -14.06 -34.74 -69.80
C VAL A 166 -12.63 -34.72 -70.35
N LEU A 167 -11.66 -35.25 -69.59
CA LEU A 167 -10.26 -35.37 -70.03
C LEU A 167 -10.11 -36.30 -71.24
N GLN A 168 -10.86 -37.42 -71.30
CA GLN A 168 -10.86 -38.33 -72.42
C GLN A 168 -11.46 -37.66 -73.68
N ALA A 169 -12.54 -36.91 -73.52
CA ALA A 169 -13.15 -36.13 -74.58
C ALA A 169 -12.31 -34.97 -75.12
N LEU A 170 -11.45 -34.40 -74.27
CA LEU A 170 -10.50 -33.31 -74.61
C LEU A 170 -9.09 -33.80 -74.94
N SER A 171 -8.86 -35.14 -75.08
CA SER A 171 -7.52 -35.71 -75.25
C SER A 171 -6.74 -35.16 -76.43
N GLU A 172 -7.42 -34.78 -77.56
CA GLU A 172 -6.76 -34.14 -78.69
C GLU A 172 -6.21 -32.78 -78.46
N THR A 173 -6.69 -32.07 -77.40
CA THR A 173 -6.23 -30.71 -77.02
C THR A 173 -5.05 -30.74 -76.09
N GLY A 174 -4.77 -31.87 -75.46
CA GLY A 174 -3.76 -32.02 -74.43
C GLY A 174 -4.13 -31.36 -73.09
N ALA A 175 -5.40 -30.93 -72.90
CA ALA A 175 -5.84 -30.31 -71.65
C ALA A 175 -5.82 -31.29 -70.49
N ALA A 176 -5.19 -30.88 -69.31
CA ALA A 176 -5.04 -31.72 -68.16
C ALA A 176 -5.72 -31.11 -66.90
N ALA A 177 -5.70 -29.81 -66.75
CA ALA A 177 -6.28 -29.14 -65.60
C ALA A 177 -6.80 -27.75 -65.95
N ILE A 178 -7.74 -27.27 -65.11
CA ILE A 178 -8.14 -25.86 -65.04
C ILE A 178 -7.33 -25.13 -63.95
N ILE A 179 -6.90 -23.93 -64.26
CA ILE A 179 -6.26 -23.06 -63.30
C ILE A 179 -7.08 -21.82 -63.06
N VAL A 180 -7.10 -21.39 -61.80
CA VAL A 180 -7.64 -20.12 -61.36
C VAL A 180 -6.51 -19.30 -60.80
N ALA A 181 -6.20 -18.16 -61.36
CA ALA A 181 -5.07 -17.34 -60.97
C ALA A 181 -5.48 -15.91 -60.67
N ARG A 182 -4.81 -15.31 -59.67
CA ARG A 182 -5.02 -13.93 -59.27
C ARG A 182 -3.68 -13.29 -58.86
N PRO A 183 -3.52 -11.97 -59.11
CA PRO A 183 -2.38 -11.25 -58.51
C PRO A 183 -2.36 -11.37 -56.99
N ALA A 184 -1.19 -11.51 -56.38
CA ALA A 184 -1.07 -11.39 -54.94
C ALA A 184 -1.57 -10.01 -54.51
N ALA A 185 -2.41 -9.97 -53.48
CA ALA A 185 -2.90 -8.69 -52.94
C ALA A 185 -1.76 -7.70 -52.69
N SER A 186 -1.90 -6.46 -53.10
CA SER A 186 -0.88 -5.45 -52.90
C SER A 186 -0.75 -5.10 -51.41
N LEU A 187 0.48 -4.81 -50.95
CA LEU A 187 0.69 -4.36 -49.58
C LEU A 187 -0.16 -3.13 -49.28
N GLY A 188 -0.41 -2.27 -50.25
CA GLY A 188 -1.23 -1.06 -50.08
C GLY A 188 -2.68 -1.35 -49.73
N GLU A 189 -3.30 -2.40 -50.36
CA GLU A 189 -4.68 -2.82 -50.07
C GLU A 189 -4.80 -3.38 -48.65
N ILE A 190 -3.87 -4.23 -48.25
CA ILE A 190 -3.84 -4.81 -46.89
C ILE A 190 -3.65 -3.74 -45.83
N VAL A 191 -2.72 -2.82 -46.05
CA VAL A 191 -2.47 -1.68 -45.15
C VAL A 191 -3.71 -0.77 -45.10
N GLY A 192 -4.37 -0.53 -46.26
CA GLY A 192 -5.59 0.26 -46.33
C GLY A 192 -6.73 -0.30 -45.48
N ASP A 193 -6.91 -1.61 -45.45
CA ASP A 193 -7.96 -2.30 -44.68
C ASP A 193 -7.61 -2.40 -43.18
N LEU A 194 -6.33 -2.51 -42.83
CA LEU A 194 -5.89 -2.63 -41.46
C LEU A 194 -5.71 -1.27 -40.74
N MET A 195 -5.33 -0.23 -41.47
CA MET A 195 -5.05 1.08 -40.89
C MET A 195 -6.23 1.68 -40.11
N PRO A 196 -7.48 1.68 -40.58
CA PRO A 196 -8.60 2.20 -39.79
C PRO A 196 -8.81 1.42 -38.49
N ARG A 197 -8.63 0.10 -38.52
CA ARG A 197 -8.78 -0.76 -37.31
C ARG A 197 -7.69 -0.50 -36.30
N LEU A 198 -6.44 -0.30 -36.75
CA LEU A 198 -5.32 0.07 -35.88
C LEU A 198 -5.50 1.47 -35.28
N LEU A 199 -5.94 2.44 -36.07
CA LEU A 199 -6.22 3.78 -35.57
C LEU A 199 -7.36 3.77 -34.55
N PHE A 200 -8.42 3.02 -34.80
CA PHE A 200 -9.54 2.91 -33.85
C PHE A 200 -9.13 2.24 -32.53
N SER A 201 -8.36 1.14 -32.59
CA SER A 201 -7.84 0.49 -31.40
C SER A 201 -6.86 1.38 -30.63
N GLY A 202 -6.03 2.14 -31.34
CA GLY A 202 -5.13 3.12 -30.76
C GLY A 202 -5.89 4.24 -30.02
N LEU A 203 -6.97 4.75 -30.62
CA LEU A 203 -7.82 5.78 -30.00
C LEU A 203 -8.47 5.26 -28.70
N ILE A 204 -8.98 4.03 -28.71
CA ILE A 204 -9.53 3.37 -27.51
C ILE A 204 -8.44 3.24 -26.42
N GLY A 205 -7.23 2.82 -26.82
CA GLY A 205 -6.10 2.70 -25.89
C GLY A 205 -5.74 4.03 -25.23
N VAL A 206 -5.68 5.11 -26.02
CA VAL A 206 -5.41 6.47 -25.49
C VAL A 206 -6.55 6.92 -24.56
N ALA A 207 -7.80 6.73 -24.93
CA ALA A 207 -8.93 7.08 -24.09
C ALA A 207 -8.91 6.31 -22.74
N ALA A 208 -8.65 5.00 -22.77
CA ALA A 208 -8.51 4.17 -21.58
C ALA A 208 -7.34 4.66 -20.68
N ALA A 209 -6.20 5.01 -21.30
CA ALA A 209 -5.05 5.54 -20.55
C ALA A 209 -5.36 6.85 -19.85
N LEU A 210 -6.09 7.75 -20.50
CA LEU A 210 -6.50 9.03 -19.90
C LEU A 210 -7.45 8.81 -18.71
N VAL A 211 -8.43 7.92 -18.84
CA VAL A 211 -9.37 7.58 -17.76
C VAL A 211 -8.64 6.95 -16.57
N LEU A 212 -7.79 5.95 -16.81
CA LEU A 212 -7.01 5.29 -15.76
C LEU A 212 -6.01 6.25 -15.10
N GLY A 213 -5.33 7.08 -15.89
CA GLY A 213 -4.41 8.10 -15.38
C GLY A 213 -5.12 9.13 -14.49
N PHE A 214 -6.31 9.57 -14.90
CA PHE A 214 -7.13 10.47 -14.10
C PHE A 214 -7.61 9.80 -12.79
N ALA A 215 -8.12 8.59 -12.86
CA ALA A 215 -8.55 7.82 -11.68
C ALA A 215 -7.39 7.60 -10.70
N PHE A 216 -6.21 7.22 -11.19
CA PHE A 216 -5.00 7.07 -10.36
C PHE A 216 -4.56 8.40 -9.73
N SER A 217 -4.61 9.47 -10.51
CA SER A 217 -4.29 10.81 -10.03
C SER A 217 -5.17 11.24 -8.86
N GLN A 218 -6.46 10.95 -8.92
CA GLN A 218 -7.43 11.29 -7.87
C GLN A 218 -7.34 10.35 -6.67
N SER A 219 -7.18 9.05 -6.91
CA SER A 219 -7.22 8.04 -5.85
C SER A 219 -5.90 7.90 -5.08
N VAL A 220 -4.77 8.17 -5.72
CA VAL A 220 -3.44 7.95 -5.11
C VAL A 220 -2.61 9.24 -5.04
N ALA A 221 -2.40 9.92 -6.16
CA ALA A 221 -1.46 11.03 -6.19
C ALA A 221 -1.96 12.26 -5.42
N ALA A 222 -3.26 12.55 -5.43
CA ALA A 222 -3.82 13.69 -4.71
C ALA A 222 -3.80 13.50 -3.18
N PRO A 223 -4.25 12.35 -2.62
CA PRO A 223 -4.11 12.08 -1.19
C PRO A 223 -2.66 12.10 -0.69
N LEU A 224 -1.72 11.50 -1.42
CA LEU A 224 -0.29 11.54 -1.04
C LEU A 224 0.25 12.98 -0.98
N ARG A 225 -0.14 13.83 -1.91
CA ARG A 225 0.23 15.26 -1.86
C ARG A 225 -0.40 15.99 -0.67
N ASN A 226 -1.61 15.60 -0.28
CA ASN A 226 -2.27 16.15 0.90
C ASN A 226 -1.50 15.77 2.16
N ILE A 227 -1.11 14.49 2.30
CA ILE A 227 -0.28 14.02 3.42
C ILE A 227 1.06 14.77 3.44
N ALA A 228 1.75 14.90 2.30
CA ALA A 228 3.02 15.63 2.22
C ALA A 228 2.90 17.12 2.56
N ARG A 229 1.77 17.78 2.22
CA ARG A 229 1.50 19.17 2.62
C ARG A 229 1.20 19.29 4.11
N ALA A 230 0.41 18.35 4.64
CA ALA A 230 0.08 18.30 6.05
C ALA A 230 1.35 18.04 6.89
N ALA A 231 2.23 17.12 6.46
CA ALA A 231 3.50 16.86 7.14
C ALA A 231 4.39 18.11 7.22
N ARG A 232 4.46 18.89 6.14
CA ARG A 232 5.17 20.18 6.16
C ARG A 232 4.52 21.21 7.08
N SER A 233 3.19 21.18 7.22
CA SER A 233 2.46 22.05 8.14
C SER A 233 2.74 21.67 9.59
N VAL A 234 2.71 20.36 9.90
CA VAL A 234 3.06 19.81 11.23
C VAL A 234 4.51 20.13 11.60
N ALA A 235 5.46 20.02 10.67
CA ALA A 235 6.86 20.38 10.89
C ALA A 235 7.06 21.88 11.23
N ARG A 236 6.12 22.76 10.86
CA ARG A 236 6.09 24.19 11.21
C ARG A 236 5.32 24.47 12.51
N GLY A 237 4.90 23.44 13.24
CA GLY A 237 4.21 23.58 14.52
C GLY A 237 2.67 23.58 14.44
N ASN A 238 2.06 23.37 13.27
CA ASN A 238 0.60 23.27 13.16
C ASN A 238 0.15 21.81 13.34
N TYR A 239 0.04 21.38 14.59
CA TYR A 239 -0.36 20.01 14.96
C TYR A 239 -1.87 19.74 14.86
N ARG A 240 -2.70 20.77 14.54
CA ARG A 240 -4.16 20.59 14.35
C ARG A 240 -4.53 20.05 12.98
N GLN A 241 -3.58 19.98 12.07
CA GLN A 241 -3.82 19.52 10.70
C GLN A 241 -4.23 18.05 10.69
N ARG A 242 -5.31 17.75 9.95
CA ARG A 242 -5.78 16.36 9.72
C ARG A 242 -5.88 16.11 8.23
N VAL A 243 -5.65 14.87 7.84
CA VAL A 243 -5.73 14.42 6.45
C VAL A 243 -6.91 13.44 6.33
N PRO A 244 -7.82 13.63 5.35
CA PRO A 244 -8.89 12.68 5.12
C PRO A 244 -8.34 11.33 4.66
N ALA A 245 -8.85 10.24 5.23
CA ALA A 245 -8.47 8.87 4.87
C ALA A 245 -9.19 8.43 3.59
N THR A 246 -8.74 8.92 2.44
CA THR A 246 -9.30 8.64 1.10
C THR A 246 -8.32 7.88 0.22
N GLY A 247 -8.83 7.14 -0.79
CA GLY A 247 -8.01 6.36 -1.72
C GLY A 247 -7.95 4.87 -1.40
N PRO A 248 -7.00 4.13 -2.01
CA PRO A 248 -6.73 2.72 -1.73
C PRO A 248 -6.40 2.46 -0.25
N ARG A 249 -6.46 1.20 0.15
CA ARG A 249 -6.26 0.79 1.55
C ARG A 249 -4.94 1.31 2.12
N GLU A 250 -3.86 1.16 1.40
CA GLU A 250 -2.51 1.56 1.81
C GLU A 250 -2.40 3.08 2.05
N VAL A 251 -3.07 3.87 1.21
CA VAL A 251 -3.10 5.34 1.34
C VAL A 251 -3.97 5.77 2.51
N ARG A 252 -5.09 5.09 2.74
CA ARG A 252 -5.96 5.33 3.91
C ARG A 252 -5.24 5.00 5.22
N ASP A 253 -4.55 3.86 5.25
CA ASP A 253 -3.77 3.42 6.42
C ASP A 253 -2.64 4.41 6.72
N LEU A 254 -1.96 4.90 5.68
CA LEU A 254 -0.94 5.94 5.83
C LEU A 254 -1.54 7.25 6.38
N ALA A 255 -2.69 7.68 5.88
CA ALA A 255 -3.37 8.88 6.39
C ALA A 255 -3.82 8.71 7.85
N ALA A 256 -4.33 7.54 8.23
CA ALA A 256 -4.72 7.21 9.59
C ALA A 256 -3.51 7.22 10.55
N ASN A 257 -2.40 6.59 10.15
CA ASN A 257 -1.17 6.58 10.94
C ASN A 257 -0.56 7.98 11.07
N PHE A 258 -0.60 8.79 10.00
CA PHE A 258 -0.19 10.19 10.05
C PHE A 258 -1.03 11.00 11.05
N ASN A 259 -2.36 10.84 11.03
CA ASN A 259 -3.25 11.53 11.94
C ASN A 259 -3.00 11.13 13.40
N ARG A 260 -2.77 9.82 13.67
CA ARG A 260 -2.44 9.30 15.01
C ARG A 260 -1.13 9.89 15.51
N MET A 261 -0.08 9.85 14.69
CA MET A 261 1.21 10.46 15.02
C MET A 261 1.05 11.96 15.35
N THR A 262 0.28 12.69 14.52
CA THR A 262 0.06 14.13 14.74
C THR A 262 -0.68 14.39 16.04
N GLU A 263 -1.63 13.53 16.41
CA GLU A 263 -2.37 13.63 17.66
C GLU A 263 -1.47 13.37 18.87
N GLU A 264 -0.59 12.36 18.79
CA GLU A 264 0.39 12.07 19.84
C GLU A 264 1.39 13.22 20.04
N VAL A 265 1.90 13.79 18.94
CA VAL A 265 2.78 14.96 18.99
C VAL A 265 2.05 16.17 19.57
N GLN A 266 0.79 16.41 19.17
CA GLN A 266 -0.02 17.51 19.73
C GLN A 266 -0.22 17.33 21.23
N ARG A 267 -0.56 16.12 21.69
CA ARG A 267 -0.74 15.79 23.11
C ARG A 267 0.57 16.00 23.90
N SER A 268 1.69 15.50 23.37
CA SER A 268 3.00 15.69 23.98
C SER A 268 3.38 17.17 24.10
N GLN A 269 3.15 17.96 23.05
CA GLN A 269 3.40 19.41 23.07
C GLN A 269 2.50 20.15 24.08
N GLN A 270 1.25 19.74 24.20
CA GLN A 270 0.36 20.33 25.19
C GLN A 270 0.84 20.00 26.62
N THR A 271 1.14 18.74 26.90
CA THR A 271 1.70 18.31 28.20
C THR A 271 2.96 19.08 28.56
N LEU A 272 3.87 19.29 27.58
CA LEU A 272 5.09 20.08 27.81
C LEU A 272 4.79 21.55 28.13
N ARG A 273 3.82 22.16 27.43
CA ARG A 273 3.43 23.57 27.72
C ARG A 273 2.82 23.72 29.10
N ASP A 274 1.91 22.79 29.45
CA ASP A 274 1.27 22.80 30.77
C ASP A 274 2.32 22.58 31.89
N PHE A 275 3.28 21.70 31.66
CA PHE A 275 4.40 21.47 32.54
C PHE A 275 5.23 22.75 32.75
N LEU A 276 5.65 23.43 31.68
CA LEU A 276 6.41 24.67 31.74
C LEU A 276 5.62 25.83 32.42
N ALA A 277 4.31 25.92 32.14
CA ALA A 277 3.45 26.89 32.76
C ALA A 277 3.35 26.66 34.28
N ASN A 278 3.19 25.41 34.71
CA ASN A 278 3.10 25.03 36.11
C ASN A 278 4.43 25.30 36.84
N ILE A 279 5.61 24.96 36.27
CA ILE A 279 6.89 25.29 36.79
C ILE A 279 7.02 26.80 37.01
N SER A 280 6.69 27.58 36.00
CA SER A 280 6.79 29.03 36.06
C SER A 280 5.92 29.59 37.18
N HIS A 281 4.74 29.06 37.39
CA HIS A 281 3.83 29.47 38.45
C HIS A 281 4.38 29.09 39.85
N GLU A 282 4.81 27.83 40.02
CA GLU A 282 5.34 27.33 41.32
C GLU A 282 6.67 27.99 41.73
N LEU A 283 7.48 28.46 40.77
CA LEU A 283 8.70 29.24 41.04
C LEU A 283 8.40 30.73 41.33
N LYS A 284 7.42 31.32 40.59
CA LYS A 284 7.13 32.75 40.73
C LYS A 284 6.64 33.12 42.15
N THR A 285 5.81 32.30 42.75
CA THR A 285 5.23 32.56 44.08
C THR A 285 6.29 32.70 45.16
N PRO A 286 7.19 31.72 45.44
CA PRO A 286 8.21 31.83 46.44
C PRO A 286 9.21 32.96 46.14
N LEU A 287 9.61 33.15 44.89
CA LEU A 287 10.51 34.21 44.48
C LEU A 287 9.91 35.59 44.69
N THR A 288 8.60 35.77 44.50
CA THR A 288 7.90 37.03 44.82
C THR A 288 7.88 37.28 46.32
N SER A 289 7.67 36.23 47.14
CA SER A 289 7.72 36.32 48.61
C SER A 289 9.13 36.71 49.10
N ILE A 290 10.17 36.00 48.59
CA ILE A 290 11.58 36.32 48.92
C ILE A 290 11.89 37.78 48.61
N ARG A 291 11.55 38.23 47.40
CA ARG A 291 11.79 39.60 46.96
C ARG A 291 11.02 40.61 47.81
N GLY A 292 9.73 40.38 48.07
CA GLY A 292 8.92 41.29 48.85
C GLY A 292 9.42 41.47 50.26
N PHE A 293 9.76 40.38 50.96
CA PHE A 293 10.35 40.49 52.32
C PHE A 293 11.74 41.13 52.33
N SER A 294 12.56 40.84 51.30
CA SER A 294 13.86 41.45 51.13
C SER A 294 13.76 42.99 50.92
N GLU A 295 12.84 43.42 50.02
CA GLU A 295 12.55 44.84 49.75
C GLU A 295 12.03 45.54 51.00
N ALA A 296 11.10 44.92 51.75
CA ALA A 296 10.54 45.48 52.98
C ALA A 296 11.56 45.66 54.12
N ILE A 297 12.60 44.80 54.15
CA ILE A 297 13.71 44.98 55.05
C ILE A 297 14.62 46.12 54.55
N LEU A 298 14.90 46.19 53.24
CA LEU A 298 15.81 47.17 52.66
C LEU A 298 15.27 48.58 52.65
N ASP A 299 13.97 48.77 52.48
CA ASP A 299 13.30 50.08 52.46
C ASP A 299 12.86 50.57 53.86
N GLY A 300 13.12 49.76 54.92
CA GLY A 300 12.83 50.09 56.30
C GLY A 300 11.32 49.94 56.63
N THR A 301 10.49 49.35 55.77
CA THR A 301 9.10 49.03 56.11
C THR A 301 9.02 48.02 57.27
N ILE A 302 10.04 47.16 57.40
CA ILE A 302 10.26 46.26 58.54
C ILE A 302 11.59 46.63 59.14
N ASP A 303 11.60 47.35 60.27
CA ASP A 303 12.78 47.89 60.97
C ASP A 303 12.95 47.29 62.34
N ASP A 304 11.93 46.64 62.89
CA ASP A 304 12.05 46.01 64.23
C ASP A 304 12.80 44.67 64.13
N PRO A 305 13.66 44.38 65.18
CA PRO A 305 14.52 43.19 65.17
C PRO A 305 13.72 41.85 65.01
N GLU A 306 12.52 41.76 65.58
CA GLU A 306 11.71 40.57 65.53
C GLU A 306 11.10 40.42 64.13
N GLY A 307 10.67 41.54 63.53
CA GLY A 307 10.15 41.56 62.13
C GLY A 307 11.18 41.16 61.10
N ILE A 308 12.41 41.71 61.27
CA ILE A 308 13.56 41.35 60.46
C ILE A 308 13.87 39.84 60.60
N GLN A 309 13.88 39.29 61.80
CA GLN A 309 14.12 37.87 62.03
C GLN A 309 13.02 36.98 61.45
N ARG A 310 11.73 37.37 61.58
CA ARG A 310 10.59 36.64 60.94
C ARG A 310 10.73 36.67 59.44
N SER A 311 11.02 37.82 58.86
CA SER A 311 11.18 37.98 57.40
C SER A 311 12.37 37.15 56.86
N ALA A 312 13.50 37.18 57.56
CA ALA A 312 14.66 36.36 57.20
C ALA A 312 14.36 34.86 57.28
N ARG A 313 13.55 34.40 58.22
CA ARG A 313 13.09 33.01 58.27
C ARG A 313 12.19 32.67 57.05
N VAL A 314 11.25 33.54 56.69
CA VAL A 314 10.40 33.35 55.51
C VAL A 314 11.26 33.27 54.23
N ILE A 315 12.24 34.15 54.07
CA ILE A 315 13.18 34.14 52.94
C ILE A 315 13.96 32.82 52.91
N SER A 316 14.47 32.36 54.06
CA SER A 316 15.19 31.09 54.16
C SER A 316 14.32 29.89 53.82
N ASP A 317 13.08 29.84 54.36
CA ASP A 317 12.15 28.76 54.13
C ASP A 317 11.71 28.69 52.66
N GLU A 318 11.42 29.83 52.02
CA GLU A 318 11.05 29.88 50.59
C GLU A 318 12.24 29.57 49.68
N SER A 319 13.47 29.98 50.06
CA SER A 319 14.68 29.60 49.33
C SER A 319 14.92 28.09 49.37
N ALA A 320 14.78 27.46 50.54
CA ALA A 320 14.86 26.01 50.68
C ALA A 320 13.75 25.28 49.90
N ARG A 321 12.57 25.90 49.80
CA ARG A 321 11.46 25.38 48.99
C ARG A 321 11.79 25.40 47.49
N VAL A 322 12.33 26.51 46.98
CA VAL A 322 12.76 26.61 45.58
C VAL A 322 13.83 25.58 45.27
N LEU A 323 14.82 25.39 46.16
CA LEU A 323 15.87 24.41 45.95
C LEU A 323 15.33 22.97 45.87
N ARG A 324 14.38 22.61 46.74
CA ARG A 324 13.70 21.29 46.66
C ARG A 324 12.95 21.12 45.37
N LEU A 325 12.18 22.12 44.90
CA LEU A 325 11.46 22.06 43.66
C LEU A 325 12.41 21.83 42.47
N VAL A 326 13.53 22.55 42.41
CA VAL A 326 14.55 22.38 41.36
C VAL A 326 15.11 20.96 41.39
N GLN A 327 15.41 20.41 42.59
CA GLN A 327 15.94 19.06 42.74
C GLN A 327 14.92 18.02 42.27
N GLU A 328 13.63 18.15 42.65
CA GLU A 328 12.54 17.28 42.18
C GLU A 328 12.38 17.30 40.65
N LEU A 329 12.54 18.47 40.03
CA LEU A 329 12.48 18.62 38.56
C LEU A 329 13.66 17.94 37.87
N LEU A 330 14.88 18.10 38.41
CA LEU A 330 16.07 17.45 37.88
C LEU A 330 15.97 15.92 38.00
N ASP A 331 15.53 15.43 39.16
CA ASP A 331 15.34 13.99 39.37
C ASP A 331 14.31 13.43 38.39
N LEU A 332 13.15 14.08 38.22
CA LEU A 332 12.12 13.68 37.25
C LEU A 332 12.67 13.65 35.83
N SER A 333 13.38 14.69 35.41
CA SER A 333 13.99 14.79 34.08
C SER A 333 14.98 13.65 33.79
N ARG A 334 15.83 13.35 34.80
CA ARG A 334 16.83 12.27 34.68
C ARG A 334 16.19 10.90 34.60
N ILE A 335 15.15 10.64 35.40
CA ILE A 335 14.43 9.36 35.41
C ILE A 335 13.72 9.16 34.06
N GLU A 336 13.02 10.18 33.53
CA GLU A 336 12.28 10.11 32.27
C GLU A 336 13.18 9.95 31.04
N SER A 337 14.37 10.57 31.06
CA SER A 337 15.33 10.40 29.96
C SER A 337 16.03 9.03 29.96
N GLY A 338 15.78 8.19 30.96
CA GLY A 338 16.46 6.91 31.13
C GLY A 338 17.97 7.06 31.43
N GLN A 339 18.41 8.28 31.78
CA GLN A 339 19.83 8.56 32.07
C GLN A 339 20.23 8.18 33.48
N VAL A 340 19.28 7.83 34.35
CA VAL A 340 19.59 7.26 35.66
C VAL A 340 19.92 5.80 35.47
N SER A 341 21.21 5.44 35.57
CA SER A 341 21.56 4.05 35.79
C SER A 341 21.06 3.66 37.18
N MET A 342 19.92 2.95 37.24
CA MET A 342 19.44 2.37 38.48
C MET A 342 20.45 1.34 38.95
N GLU A 343 20.98 1.52 40.15
CA GLU A 343 21.79 0.49 40.80
C GLU A 343 20.89 -0.70 41.10
N GLN A 344 21.19 -1.82 40.47
CA GLN A 344 20.38 -3.04 40.64
C GLN A 344 20.99 -3.93 41.70
N ASN A 345 20.85 -3.49 42.95
CA ASN A 345 21.36 -4.21 44.13
C ASN A 345 20.23 -5.04 44.79
N ASP A 346 20.62 -6.01 45.63
CA ASP A 346 19.67 -6.70 46.50
C ASP A 346 19.39 -5.80 47.70
N VAL A 347 18.20 -5.21 47.75
CA VAL A 347 17.73 -4.31 48.79
C VAL A 347 16.89 -5.10 49.80
N ASP A 348 17.26 -5.03 51.08
CA ASP A 348 16.44 -5.54 52.18
C ASP A 348 15.43 -4.45 52.61
N LEU A 349 14.14 -4.73 52.33
CA LEU A 349 13.08 -3.76 52.72
C LEU A 349 12.91 -3.61 54.23
N ASN A 350 13.34 -4.59 55.06
CA ASN A 350 13.29 -4.44 56.51
C ASN A 350 14.31 -3.39 56.95
N GLU A 351 15.51 -3.39 56.37
CA GLU A 351 16.53 -2.37 56.63
C GLU A 351 16.03 -0.98 56.23
N LEU A 352 15.43 -0.87 55.05
CA LEU A 352 14.81 0.37 54.56
C LEU A 352 13.71 0.85 55.52
N PHE A 353 12.81 -0.05 55.96
CA PHE A 353 11.72 0.33 56.88
C PHE A 353 12.24 0.72 58.27
N ALA A 354 13.26 0.05 58.80
CA ALA A 354 13.91 0.45 60.05
C ALA A 354 14.51 1.87 59.96
N HIS A 355 15.22 2.14 58.85
CA HIS A 355 15.77 3.49 58.59
C HIS A 355 14.65 4.54 58.53
N LEU A 356 13.58 4.28 57.80
CA LEU A 356 12.45 5.20 57.68
C LEU A 356 11.69 5.38 59.00
N ALA A 357 11.61 4.36 59.84
CA ALA A 357 11.03 4.47 61.16
C ALA A 357 11.82 5.47 62.04
N ASP A 358 13.13 5.38 62.01
CA ASP A 358 14.00 6.33 62.74
C ASP A 358 13.85 7.76 62.23
N VAL A 359 13.79 7.96 60.92
CA VAL A 359 13.68 9.29 60.27
C VAL A 359 12.32 9.94 60.53
N PHE A 360 11.22 9.17 60.51
CA PHE A 360 9.87 9.72 60.61
C PHE A 360 9.24 9.67 62.01
N SER A 361 9.82 8.93 62.98
CA SER A 361 9.24 8.77 64.31
C SER A 361 9.03 10.12 65.02
N LEU A 362 10.07 10.97 65.09
CA LEU A 362 9.98 12.27 65.73
C LEU A 362 8.92 13.17 65.07
N ARG A 363 8.89 13.19 63.74
CA ARG A 363 7.90 13.99 62.99
C ARG A 363 6.47 13.49 63.19
N ALA A 364 6.25 12.19 63.27
CA ALA A 364 4.94 11.61 63.55
C ALA A 364 4.47 11.97 64.96
N GLU A 365 5.37 11.91 66.01
CA GLU A 365 5.10 12.32 67.37
C GLU A 365 4.77 13.80 67.47
N GLU A 366 5.53 14.69 66.80
CA GLU A 366 5.28 16.13 66.76
C GLU A 366 3.89 16.46 66.18
N HIS A 367 3.38 15.64 65.26
CA HIS A 367 2.07 15.81 64.65
C HIS A 367 0.96 15.03 65.38
N GLY A 368 1.30 14.29 66.45
CA GLY A 368 0.38 13.44 67.22
C GLY A 368 -0.18 12.27 66.39
N ILE A 369 0.59 11.75 65.44
CA ILE A 369 0.19 10.67 64.52
C ILE A 369 0.91 9.39 64.92
N ARG A 370 0.19 8.26 64.94
CA ARG A 370 0.79 6.95 65.15
C ARG A 370 1.35 6.37 63.87
N LEU A 371 2.67 6.21 63.81
CA LEU A 371 3.36 5.58 62.68
C LEU A 371 3.68 4.13 62.99
N GLU A 372 3.20 3.22 62.17
CA GLU A 372 3.36 1.77 62.39
C GLU A 372 4.02 1.14 61.16
N PHE A 373 5.06 0.34 61.36
CA PHE A 373 5.67 -0.51 60.33
C PHE A 373 5.35 -1.97 60.68
N ALA A 374 4.69 -2.62 59.74
CA ALA A 374 4.28 -4.03 59.89
C ALA A 374 4.69 -4.86 58.64
N PRO A 375 5.99 -5.10 58.46
CA PRO A 375 6.47 -5.91 57.37
C PRO A 375 6.07 -7.39 57.59
N SER A 376 5.60 -8.04 56.51
CA SER A 376 5.36 -9.51 56.52
C SER A 376 5.76 -10.05 55.14
N GLY A 377 6.54 -11.14 55.10
CA GLY A 377 6.96 -11.81 53.89
C GLY A 377 8.44 -11.66 53.56
N THR A 378 8.80 -12.01 52.34
CA THR A 378 10.19 -11.94 51.85
C THR A 378 10.58 -10.51 51.62
N ALA A 379 11.59 -10.03 52.36
CA ALA A 379 11.92 -8.62 52.39
C ALA A 379 12.96 -8.14 51.32
N ARG A 380 13.39 -9.02 50.38
CA ARG A 380 14.46 -8.69 49.44
C ARG A 380 13.92 -8.44 48.03
N VAL A 381 14.22 -7.25 47.54
CA VAL A 381 13.88 -6.84 46.15
C VAL A 381 15.16 -6.46 45.41
N ARG A 382 15.13 -6.54 44.09
CA ARG A 382 16.20 -6.04 43.27
C ARG A 382 15.91 -4.59 42.90
N GLY A 383 16.77 -3.67 43.30
CA GLY A 383 16.55 -2.26 43.07
C GLY A 383 17.66 -1.35 43.60
N ASP A 384 17.38 -0.07 43.55
CA ASP A 384 18.23 1.01 44.05
C ASP A 384 17.67 1.50 45.40
N PHE A 385 18.47 1.34 46.46
CA PHE A 385 18.07 1.66 47.84
C PHE A 385 17.64 3.13 47.98
N ASP A 386 18.42 4.06 47.47
CA ASP A 386 18.18 5.51 47.59
C ASP A 386 16.90 5.90 46.86
N ARG A 387 16.66 5.30 45.71
CA ARG A 387 15.43 5.53 44.93
C ARG A 387 14.18 4.94 45.59
N LEU A 388 14.27 3.74 46.15
CA LEU A 388 13.17 3.14 46.92
C LEU A 388 12.90 3.93 48.20
N GLU A 389 13.94 4.41 48.87
CA GLU A 389 13.82 5.36 49.98
C GLU A 389 13.08 6.64 49.55
N GLN A 390 13.42 7.21 48.39
CA GLN A 390 12.73 8.39 47.82
C GLN A 390 11.24 8.11 47.56
N VAL A 391 10.86 6.92 47.07
CA VAL A 391 9.44 6.52 46.92
C VAL A 391 8.76 6.53 48.29
N MET A 392 9.34 5.85 49.27
CA MET A 392 8.76 5.73 50.57
C MET A 392 8.64 7.10 51.29
N ASN A 393 9.68 7.95 51.20
CA ASN A 393 9.68 9.30 51.70
C ASN A 393 8.50 10.12 51.12
N ASN A 394 8.28 10.04 49.83
CA ASN A 394 7.16 10.74 49.18
C ASN A 394 5.80 10.25 49.66
N LEU A 395 5.61 8.92 49.85
CA LEU A 395 4.36 8.34 50.31
C LEU A 395 4.09 8.59 51.78
N ILE A 396 5.09 8.43 52.65
CA ILE A 396 4.97 8.64 54.09
C ILE A 396 4.78 10.14 54.41
N ASP A 397 5.55 11.03 53.77
CA ASP A 397 5.38 12.49 53.89
C ASP A 397 3.97 12.93 53.51
N ASN A 398 3.43 12.34 52.41
CA ASN A 398 2.07 12.61 51.99
C ASN A 398 1.04 12.11 53.03
N ALA A 399 1.21 10.90 53.54
CA ALA A 399 0.32 10.32 54.55
C ALA A 399 0.35 11.15 55.87
N LEU A 400 1.54 11.53 56.39
CA LEU A 400 1.64 12.36 57.60
C LEU A 400 1.06 13.75 57.39
N ARG A 401 1.17 14.32 56.21
CA ARG A 401 0.64 15.66 55.90
C ARG A 401 -0.87 15.76 55.98
N TYR A 402 -1.56 14.70 55.52
CA TYR A 402 -3.03 14.70 55.41
C TYR A 402 -3.72 13.96 56.57
N THR A 403 -2.99 13.24 57.39
CA THR A 403 -3.57 12.57 58.56
C THR A 403 -3.75 13.60 59.71
N PRO A 404 -4.94 13.68 60.31
CA PRO A 404 -5.16 14.56 61.44
C PRO A 404 -4.49 14.01 62.73
N PRO A 405 -4.22 14.87 63.73
CA PRO A 405 -3.75 14.42 65.04
C PRO A 405 -4.65 13.32 65.63
N GLY A 406 -4.04 12.30 66.22
CA GLY A 406 -4.72 11.08 66.72
C GLY A 406 -4.92 10.04 65.65
N GLY A 407 -4.61 10.30 64.37
CA GLY A 407 -4.71 9.34 63.27
C GLY A 407 -3.54 8.34 63.24
N THR A 408 -3.59 7.43 62.27
CA THR A 408 -2.59 6.38 62.10
C THR A 408 -2.10 6.36 60.68
N VAL A 409 -0.78 6.25 60.50
CA VAL A 409 -0.14 5.90 59.22
C VAL A 409 0.53 4.54 59.36
N ARG A 410 0.17 3.60 58.47
CA ARG A 410 0.66 2.22 58.54
C ARG A 410 1.38 1.85 57.27
N VAL A 411 2.59 1.36 57.36
CA VAL A 411 3.39 0.80 56.27
C VAL A 411 3.37 -0.71 56.41
N THR A 412 2.95 -1.39 55.31
CA THR A 412 2.90 -2.86 55.22
C THR A 412 3.63 -3.37 54.00
N CYS A 413 4.22 -4.54 54.14
CA CYS A 413 4.85 -5.26 53.02
C CYS A 413 4.37 -6.68 53.06
N ARG A 414 3.97 -7.24 51.93
CA ARG A 414 3.52 -8.64 51.81
C ARG A 414 3.86 -9.23 50.44
N ASP A 415 4.04 -10.53 50.41
CA ASP A 415 4.14 -11.29 49.14
C ASP A 415 2.78 -11.35 48.46
N LEU A 416 2.66 -10.87 47.22
CA LEU A 416 1.39 -10.84 46.48
C LEU A 416 1.21 -12.11 45.63
N GLN A 417 2.25 -12.51 44.91
CA GLN A 417 2.33 -13.68 44.04
C GLN A 417 3.77 -14.21 44.01
N PRO A 418 4.04 -15.43 43.50
CA PRO A 418 5.39 -15.91 43.37
C PRO A 418 6.22 -14.95 42.49
N GLY A 419 7.12 -14.16 43.08
CA GLY A 419 8.02 -13.23 42.40
C GLY A 419 7.69 -11.75 42.51
N THR A 420 6.64 -11.35 43.27
CA THR A 420 6.25 -9.94 43.42
C THR A 420 5.96 -9.60 44.89
N ILE A 421 6.53 -8.53 45.37
CA ILE A 421 6.24 -7.94 46.69
C ILE A 421 5.30 -6.75 46.49
N GLN A 422 4.34 -6.60 47.36
CA GLN A 422 3.48 -5.44 47.52
C GLN A 422 3.84 -4.68 48.77
N VAL A 423 4.09 -3.37 48.58
CA VAL A 423 4.26 -2.41 49.67
C VAL A 423 3.06 -1.47 49.67
N ALA A 424 2.51 -1.20 50.85
CA ALA A 424 1.39 -0.28 51.02
C ALA A 424 1.62 0.70 52.14
N VAL A 425 1.27 1.95 51.90
CA VAL A 425 1.24 3.05 52.90
C VAL A 425 -0.20 3.48 53.05
N SER A 426 -0.80 3.22 54.20
CA SER A 426 -2.19 3.52 54.53
C SER A 426 -2.26 4.65 55.55
N ASP A 427 -3.14 5.60 55.36
CA ASP A 427 -3.43 6.69 56.30
C ASP A 427 -4.91 6.70 56.69
N THR A 428 -5.21 7.32 57.83
CA THR A 428 -6.56 7.58 58.32
C THR A 428 -6.97 9.04 58.12
N GLY A 429 -6.53 9.62 57.04
CA GLY A 429 -6.82 11.00 56.63
C GLY A 429 -8.23 11.20 56.07
N PRO A 430 -8.51 12.34 55.43
CA PRO A 430 -9.84 12.69 54.91
C PRO A 430 -10.24 11.88 53.70
N GLY A 431 -9.33 11.09 53.12
CA GLY A 431 -9.57 10.40 51.86
C GLY A 431 -9.52 11.32 50.64
N ILE A 432 -9.62 10.72 49.47
CA ILE A 432 -9.52 11.36 48.16
C ILE A 432 -10.80 11.10 47.37
N PRO A 433 -11.42 12.10 46.74
CA PRO A 433 -12.56 11.92 45.87
C PRO A 433 -12.28 10.97 44.71
N PRO A 434 -13.25 10.13 44.31
CA PRO A 434 -13.07 9.19 43.20
C PRO A 434 -12.63 9.83 41.89
N GLU A 435 -13.09 11.07 41.62
CA GLU A 435 -12.72 11.84 40.43
C GLU A 435 -11.25 12.24 40.40
N ASP A 436 -10.59 12.38 41.55
CA ASP A 436 -9.18 12.76 41.67
C ASP A 436 -8.23 11.56 41.57
N LEU A 437 -8.69 10.33 41.89
CA LEU A 437 -7.85 9.13 41.93
C LEU A 437 -7.09 8.86 40.63
N PRO A 438 -7.67 8.99 39.42
CA PRO A 438 -6.95 8.77 38.16
C PRO A 438 -5.82 9.75 37.92
N HIS A 439 -5.87 10.94 38.50
CA HIS A 439 -4.99 12.08 38.27
C HIS A 439 -3.89 12.24 39.30
N LEU A 440 -3.93 11.52 40.43
CA LEU A 440 -3.00 11.68 41.54
C LEU A 440 -1.52 11.59 41.19
N PHE A 441 -1.18 10.79 40.21
CA PHE A 441 0.19 10.58 39.75
C PHE A 441 0.56 11.48 38.55
N GLU A 442 -0.32 12.41 38.14
CA GLU A 442 0.02 13.42 37.14
C GLU A 442 0.91 14.51 37.78
N ARG A 443 1.79 15.09 36.97
CA ARG A 443 2.73 16.13 37.43
C ARG A 443 1.97 17.40 37.82
N PHE A 444 2.29 17.99 38.95
CA PHE A 444 1.67 19.19 39.53
C PHE A 444 0.17 19.02 39.85
N TYR A 445 -0.35 17.81 39.78
CA TYR A 445 -1.73 17.57 40.14
C TYR A 445 -1.93 17.73 41.66
N ARG A 446 -3.01 18.39 42.01
CA ARG A 446 -3.43 18.62 43.40
C ARG A 446 -4.96 18.58 43.43
N SER A 447 -5.51 17.75 44.30
CA SER A 447 -6.95 17.74 44.55
C SER A 447 -7.40 19.12 45.04
N ARG A 448 -8.44 19.64 44.43
CA ARG A 448 -9.08 20.93 44.80
C ARG A 448 -9.99 20.79 45.99
N THR A 449 -10.46 19.59 46.28
CA THR A 449 -11.45 19.28 47.28
C THR A 449 -10.89 18.79 48.58
N THR A 450 -9.63 18.38 48.61
CA THR A 450 -8.95 17.96 49.84
C THR A 450 -8.63 19.17 50.69
N ARG A 451 -9.07 19.16 51.97
CA ARG A 451 -8.84 20.20 52.97
C ARG A 451 -7.36 20.56 53.02
N GLU A 452 -7.06 21.88 53.08
CA GLU A 452 -5.66 22.32 53.23
C GLU A 452 -4.98 21.62 54.40
N PRO A 453 -3.71 21.18 54.26
CA PRO A 453 -3.00 20.52 55.34
C PRO A 453 -2.92 21.43 56.56
N ALA A 454 -3.05 20.86 57.75
CA ALA A 454 -3.05 21.58 59.04
C ALA A 454 -1.82 22.46 59.20
N ASN A 455 -0.73 22.17 58.52
CA ASN A 455 0.57 22.86 58.65
C ASN A 455 0.83 23.93 57.59
N GLY A 456 -0.15 24.30 56.71
CA GLY A 456 -0.01 25.34 55.70
C GLY A 456 1.06 25.08 54.61
N ARG A 457 1.82 24.02 54.69
CA ARG A 457 2.90 23.66 53.73
C ARG A 457 2.27 22.93 52.52
N LYS A 458 2.08 23.65 51.44
CA LYS A 458 1.57 23.11 50.17
C LYS A 458 2.69 22.36 49.43
N GLY A 459 2.48 21.08 49.10
CA GLY A 459 3.38 20.32 48.22
C GLY A 459 3.28 20.77 46.78
N HIS A 460 4.31 20.56 45.98
CA HIS A 460 4.38 20.95 44.56
C HIS A 460 3.61 20.01 43.60
N GLY A 461 3.12 18.86 44.08
CA GLY A 461 2.45 17.87 43.24
C GLY A 461 3.40 17.06 42.35
N LEU A 462 4.69 17.01 42.66
CA LEU A 462 5.69 16.22 41.93
C LEU A 462 6.03 14.90 42.63
N GLY A 463 5.94 14.81 43.95
CA GLY A 463 6.40 13.63 44.72
C GLY A 463 5.72 12.32 44.30
N LEU A 464 4.39 12.30 44.07
CA LEU A 464 3.69 11.09 43.60
C LEU A 464 4.05 10.75 42.15
N ALA A 465 4.27 11.75 41.30
CA ALA A 465 4.73 11.53 39.92
C ALA A 465 6.14 10.91 39.89
N ILE A 466 7.04 11.42 40.73
CA ILE A 466 8.41 10.87 40.91
C ILE A 466 8.32 9.42 41.43
N ALA A 467 7.51 9.19 42.47
CA ALA A 467 7.30 7.82 43.00
C ALA A 467 6.84 6.84 41.91
N ARG A 468 5.90 7.25 41.04
CA ARG A 468 5.43 6.41 39.92
C ARG A 468 6.56 6.11 38.94
N GLU A 469 7.34 7.08 38.55
CA GLU A 469 8.43 6.86 37.59
C GLU A 469 9.54 5.98 38.16
N ILE A 470 9.86 6.13 39.44
CA ILE A 470 10.84 5.27 40.15
C ILE A 470 10.32 3.83 40.22
N VAL A 471 9.07 3.62 40.64
CA VAL A 471 8.47 2.28 40.72
C VAL A 471 8.41 1.60 39.36
N ARG A 472 8.04 2.35 38.29
CA ARG A 472 8.06 1.85 36.91
C ARG A 472 9.45 1.47 36.45
N ALA A 473 10.44 2.26 36.77
CA ALA A 473 11.83 1.98 36.42
C ALA A 473 12.38 0.73 37.13
N HIS A 474 11.78 0.34 38.30
CA HIS A 474 12.02 -0.92 38.99
C HIS A 474 11.16 -2.09 38.46
N GLY A 475 10.36 -1.88 37.40
CA GLY A 475 9.49 -2.91 36.83
C GLY A 475 8.22 -3.19 37.65
N GLY A 476 7.83 -2.26 38.54
CA GLY A 476 6.64 -2.33 39.35
C GLY A 476 5.50 -1.44 38.85
N GLU A 477 4.39 -1.48 39.55
CA GLU A 477 3.21 -0.62 39.36
C GLU A 477 2.84 0.07 40.67
N ILE A 478 2.28 1.30 40.60
CA ILE A 478 1.80 2.05 41.75
C ILE A 478 0.37 2.53 41.49
N TRP A 479 -0.48 2.44 42.50
CA TRP A 479 -1.88 2.92 42.49
C TRP A 479 -2.29 3.39 43.87
N ALA A 480 -3.47 4.01 43.96
CA ALA A 480 -4.08 4.41 45.21
C ALA A 480 -5.51 3.90 45.29
N THR A 481 -5.94 3.55 46.51
CA THR A 481 -7.32 3.29 46.87
C THR A 481 -7.70 4.22 48.01
N SER A 482 -8.87 4.86 47.94
CA SER A 482 -9.28 5.83 48.96
C SER A 482 -10.80 5.84 49.09
N GLU A 483 -11.27 6.10 50.33
CA GLU A 483 -12.68 6.32 50.64
C GLU A 483 -12.74 7.62 51.48
N LEU A 484 -13.60 8.54 51.04
CA LEU A 484 -13.77 9.82 51.75
C LEU A 484 -14.16 9.60 53.22
N GLY A 485 -13.44 10.26 54.11
CA GLY A 485 -13.60 10.17 55.57
C GLY A 485 -13.00 8.92 56.21
N ARG A 486 -12.39 8.02 55.45
CA ARG A 486 -11.73 6.80 55.98
C ARG A 486 -10.23 6.75 55.77
N GLY A 487 -9.74 7.52 54.80
CA GLY A 487 -8.30 7.58 54.52
C GLY A 487 -7.93 7.09 53.14
N THR A 488 -6.64 6.98 52.90
CA THR A 488 -6.06 6.57 51.61
C THR A 488 -5.02 5.49 51.83
N THR A 489 -4.93 4.58 50.87
CA THR A 489 -3.86 3.58 50.79
C THR A 489 -3.16 3.72 49.45
N PHE A 490 -1.91 4.09 49.44
CA PHE A 490 -1.00 4.03 48.33
C PHE A 490 -0.34 2.67 48.31
N VAL A 491 -0.38 2.01 47.13
CA VAL A 491 0.14 0.65 46.96
C VAL A 491 1.10 0.61 45.80
N PHE A 492 2.22 -0.05 45.95
CA PHE A 492 3.11 -0.32 44.84
C PHE A 492 3.69 -1.75 44.90
N THR A 493 4.12 -2.24 43.77
CA THR A 493 4.69 -3.57 43.58
C THR A 493 6.13 -3.51 43.14
N LEU A 494 6.94 -4.47 43.56
CA LEU A 494 8.32 -4.66 43.13
C LEU A 494 8.62 -6.12 42.84
N PRO A 495 9.48 -6.43 41.84
CA PRO A 495 9.91 -7.81 41.59
C PRO A 495 10.85 -8.30 42.68
N ILE A 496 10.71 -9.54 43.15
CA ILE A 496 11.59 -10.18 44.14
C ILE A 496 12.97 -10.45 43.53
N ALA A 497 14.03 -10.24 44.29
CA ALA A 497 15.41 -10.56 43.88
C ALA A 497 15.52 -12.07 43.54
N GLY A 498 16.09 -12.39 42.37
CA GLY A 498 16.37 -13.77 41.93
C GLY A 498 15.26 -14.51 41.19
N ARG A 499 14.08 -13.89 40.93
CA ARG A 499 13.04 -14.44 40.04
C ARG A 499 12.73 -13.47 38.91
N ALA A 500 12.87 -13.92 37.66
CA ALA A 500 12.47 -13.13 36.49
C ALA A 500 10.98 -12.80 36.56
N ALA A 501 10.65 -11.50 36.50
CA ALA A 501 9.26 -11.06 36.39
C ALA A 501 8.61 -11.69 35.16
N PRO A 502 7.36 -12.16 35.23
CA PRO A 502 6.62 -12.56 34.03
C PRO A 502 6.50 -11.32 33.11
N ARG A 503 7.03 -11.43 31.89
CA ARG A 503 6.87 -10.39 30.86
C ARG A 503 5.37 -10.10 30.72
N ALA A 504 4.96 -8.89 31.07
CA ALA A 504 3.64 -8.40 30.80
C ALA A 504 3.34 -8.59 29.30
N ALA A 505 2.32 -9.37 28.98
CA ALA A 505 1.84 -9.53 27.63
C ALA A 505 1.39 -8.15 27.13
N ALA A 506 2.08 -7.65 26.12
CA ALA A 506 1.67 -6.45 25.41
C ALA A 506 0.23 -6.66 24.87
N ARG A 507 -0.70 -5.88 25.38
CA ARG A 507 -2.04 -5.67 24.80
C ARG A 507 -2.12 -4.35 24.06
#